data_4b33d34b5b246bbed8d6deeec44df728
#
_entry.id   4b33d34b5b246bbed8d6deeec44df728
#
_cell.length_a   1.000
_cell.length_b   1.000
_cell.length_c   1.000
_cell.angle_alpha   90.00
_cell.angle_beta   90.00
_cell.angle_gamma   90.00
#
_symmetry.space_group_name_H-M   'P 1'
#
loop_
_entity.id
_entity.type
_entity.pdbx_description
1 polymer ?
#
loop_
_entity_poly.entity_id
_entity_poly.type
_entity_poly.pdbx_seq_one_letter_code
_entity_poly.pdbx_strand_id
1 'polypeptide(L)'
;MKTAKTVLSFALVLALLLSLSIPAFADGAAYQNTDAFLKEIDGYTDLTATLVGVIDFAGENYEHVKLSYKGDASDYTSNFSILFNENQEDFVVYMGQVIKYDGSRLSEVMEKVNSINAQTTGVKLYVNTSDNTVSAEFLQLVTKDSVVELSMSAVGFLIGFTDKVYERLADFAV
;
A
#
# COMPACT_ATOMS: atom_id res chain seq x y z
N MET A 1 27.41 -3.51 1.86
CA MET A 1 26.71 -4.14 3.00
C MET A 1 25.82 -3.20 3.83
N LYS A 2 25.85 -1.87 3.66
CA LYS A 2 24.96 -0.92 4.40
C LYS A 2 23.55 -0.82 3.80
N THR A 3 23.39 -0.97 2.51
CA THR A 3 22.11 -0.84 1.80
C THR A 3 21.10 -1.96 2.08
N ALA A 4 21.56 -3.21 2.26
CA ALA A 4 20.66 -4.33 2.56
C ALA A 4 20.01 -4.24 3.95
N LYS A 5 20.71 -3.65 4.93
CA LYS A 5 20.14 -3.44 6.29
C LYS A 5 19.06 -2.35 6.30
N THR A 6 19.18 -1.34 5.45
CA THR A 6 18.20 -0.25 5.37
C THR A 6 16.89 -0.72 4.75
N VAL A 7 16.95 -1.55 3.71
CA VAL A 7 15.74 -2.11 3.06
C VAL A 7 15.00 -3.08 3.98
N LEU A 8 15.74 -3.91 4.73
CA LEU A 8 15.14 -4.84 5.69
C LEU A 8 14.49 -4.12 6.87
N SER A 9 15.09 -3.01 7.34
CA SER A 9 14.48 -2.15 8.37
C SER A 9 13.20 -1.47 7.88
N PHE A 10 13.13 -1.11 6.60
CA PHE A 10 11.99 -0.42 6.00
C PHE A 10 10.75 -1.33 5.97
N ALA A 11 10.89 -2.59 5.52
CA ALA A 11 9.79 -3.54 5.51
C ALA A 11 9.31 -3.91 6.94
N LEU A 12 10.24 -4.00 7.90
CA LEU A 12 9.92 -4.35 9.29
C LEU A 12 9.17 -3.21 10.01
N VAL A 13 9.56 -1.96 9.76
CA VAL A 13 8.90 -0.77 10.33
C VAL A 13 7.49 -0.63 9.77
N LEU A 14 7.29 -0.88 8.48
CA LEU A 14 5.98 -0.83 7.85
C LEU A 14 5.03 -1.90 8.39
N ALA A 15 5.51 -3.12 8.64
CA ALA A 15 4.70 -4.19 9.25
C ALA A 15 4.33 -3.90 10.72
N LEU A 16 5.21 -3.24 11.47
CA LEU A 16 4.95 -2.85 12.86
C LEU A 16 3.92 -1.70 12.97
N LEU A 17 3.90 -0.77 12.02
CA LEU A 17 2.96 0.35 12.00
C LEU A 17 1.52 -0.09 11.76
N LEU A 18 1.30 -1.22 11.10
CA LEU A 18 -0.03 -1.78 10.88
C LEU A 18 -0.66 -2.40 12.15
N SER A 19 0.12 -2.63 13.19
CA SER A 19 -0.34 -3.25 14.45
C SER A 19 -0.69 -2.26 15.56
N LEU A 20 -0.33 -0.97 15.42
CA LEU A 20 -0.66 0.05 16.41
C LEU A 20 -2.06 0.59 16.12
N SER A 21 -3.06 0.09 16.82
CA SER A 21 -4.40 0.68 16.86
C SER A 21 -4.33 2.01 17.62
N ILE A 22 -4.17 3.10 16.88
CA ILE A 22 -4.34 4.45 17.40
C ILE A 22 -5.85 4.74 17.43
N PRO A 23 -6.38 5.38 18.47
CA PRO A 23 -7.81 5.68 18.54
C PRO A 23 -8.23 6.55 17.35
N ALA A 24 -9.35 6.18 16.72
CA ALA A 24 -9.95 6.95 15.64
C ALA A 24 -10.18 8.40 16.13
N PHE A 25 -9.57 9.36 15.45
CA PHE A 25 -9.87 10.76 15.69
C PHE A 25 -11.31 11.02 15.19
N ALA A 26 -12.14 11.57 16.07
CA ALA A 26 -13.51 11.98 15.74
C ALA A 26 -13.55 13.26 14.90
N ASP A 27 -12.42 13.93 14.73
CA ASP A 27 -12.26 15.13 13.92
C ASP A 27 -11.61 14.75 12.57
N GLY A 28 -12.02 15.41 11.47
CA GLY A 28 -11.58 15.14 10.10
C GLY A 28 -10.05 15.16 9.91
N ALA A 29 -9.59 14.95 8.68
CA ALA A 29 -8.18 14.97 8.35
C ALA A 29 -7.53 16.31 8.71
N ALA A 30 -6.33 16.26 9.30
CA ALA A 30 -5.57 17.45 9.67
C ALA A 30 -4.85 18.03 8.43
N TYR A 31 -4.54 17.19 7.44
CA TYR A 31 -3.84 17.60 6.23
C TYR A 31 -4.82 17.85 5.09
N GLN A 32 -4.64 18.96 4.39
CA GLN A 32 -5.53 19.40 3.31
C GLN A 32 -5.65 18.37 2.19
N ASN A 33 -4.54 17.72 1.81
CA ASN A 33 -4.56 16.71 0.75
C ASN A 33 -5.29 15.44 1.18
N THR A 34 -5.16 15.03 2.45
CA THR A 34 -5.90 13.89 3.00
C THR A 34 -7.40 14.17 3.01
N ASP A 35 -7.80 15.35 3.47
CA ASP A 35 -9.22 15.77 3.50
C ASP A 35 -9.82 15.82 2.08
N ALA A 36 -9.09 16.38 1.11
CA ALA A 36 -9.52 16.43 -0.27
C ALA A 36 -9.61 15.04 -0.90
N PHE A 37 -8.64 14.15 -0.62
CA PHE A 37 -8.65 12.78 -1.08
C PHE A 37 -9.83 11.98 -0.51
N LEU A 38 -10.12 12.12 0.78
CA LEU A 38 -11.25 11.42 1.42
C LEU A 38 -12.60 11.87 0.84
N LYS A 39 -12.75 13.16 0.52
CA LYS A 39 -13.95 13.69 -0.15
C LYS A 39 -14.12 13.15 -1.57
N GLU A 40 -13.03 12.96 -2.30
CA GLU A 40 -13.07 12.40 -3.65
C GLU A 40 -13.44 10.92 -3.60
N ILE A 41 -12.86 10.15 -2.68
CA ILE A 41 -13.14 8.72 -2.49
C ILE A 41 -14.60 8.45 -2.10
N ASP A 42 -15.23 9.33 -1.32
CA ASP A 42 -16.62 9.17 -0.88
C ASP A 42 -17.62 9.08 -2.06
N GLY A 43 -17.22 9.54 -3.23
CA GLY A 43 -17.98 9.38 -4.48
C GLY A 43 -17.96 7.98 -5.10
N TYR A 44 -17.12 7.06 -4.62
CA TYR A 44 -16.95 5.71 -5.18
C TYR A 44 -17.63 4.67 -4.30
N THR A 45 -18.52 3.87 -4.88
CA THR A 45 -19.32 2.87 -4.13
C THR A 45 -18.53 1.62 -3.73
N ASP A 46 -17.47 1.29 -4.49
CA ASP A 46 -16.69 0.06 -4.33
C ASP A 46 -15.41 0.27 -3.50
N LEU A 47 -15.19 1.52 -3.07
CA LEU A 47 -14.08 1.92 -2.22
C LEU A 47 -14.58 2.37 -0.85
N THR A 48 -13.93 1.89 0.20
CA THR A 48 -14.15 2.38 1.56
C THR A 48 -12.84 2.97 2.07
N ALA A 49 -12.87 4.20 2.56
CA ALA A 49 -11.73 4.87 3.15
C ALA A 49 -11.93 5.10 4.65
N THR A 50 -10.86 4.94 5.42
CA THR A 50 -10.86 5.20 6.86
C THR A 50 -9.58 5.93 7.24
N LEU A 51 -9.71 7.13 7.80
CA LEU A 51 -8.59 7.84 8.40
C LEU A 51 -8.17 7.12 9.68
N VAL A 52 -6.89 6.72 9.75
CA VAL A 52 -6.33 6.01 10.91
C VAL A 52 -5.68 7.00 11.89
N GLY A 53 -5.08 8.06 11.38
CA GLY A 53 -4.40 9.09 12.14
C GLY A 53 -3.00 9.37 11.62
N VAL A 54 -2.23 10.12 12.39
CA VAL A 54 -0.83 10.49 12.04
C VAL A 54 0.13 9.42 12.52
N ILE A 55 1.07 9.04 11.67
CA ILE A 55 2.15 8.12 11.97
C ILE A 55 3.50 8.75 11.65
N ASP A 56 4.54 8.39 12.39
CA ASP A 56 5.93 8.66 11.99
C ASP A 56 6.38 7.58 11.00
N PHE A 57 6.83 8.00 9.85
CA PHE A 57 7.37 7.14 8.81
C PHE A 57 8.70 7.71 8.31
N ALA A 58 9.77 7.00 8.55
CA ALA A 58 11.15 7.41 8.20
C ALA A 58 11.60 8.76 8.81
N GLY A 59 11.01 9.19 9.93
CA GLY A 59 11.32 10.44 10.62
C GLY A 59 10.50 11.64 10.15
N GLU A 60 9.47 11.39 9.36
CA GLU A 60 8.50 12.39 8.91
C GLU A 60 7.08 11.98 9.30
N ASN A 61 6.18 12.94 9.46
CA ASN A 61 4.80 12.69 9.83
C ASN A 61 3.94 12.48 8.57
N TYR A 62 3.13 11.42 8.61
CA TYR A 62 2.16 11.12 7.57
C TYR A 62 0.79 10.87 8.15
N GLU A 63 -0.26 11.39 7.51
CA GLU A 63 -1.62 10.90 7.74
C GLU A 63 -1.85 9.59 7.00
N HIS A 64 -2.28 8.58 7.75
CA HIS A 64 -2.54 7.24 7.26
C HIS A 64 -4.02 7.06 6.97
N VAL A 65 -4.34 6.75 5.72
CA VAL A 65 -5.68 6.36 5.26
C VAL A 65 -5.63 4.88 4.85
N LYS A 66 -6.54 4.10 5.42
CA LYS A 66 -6.79 2.72 4.96
C LYS A 66 -7.90 2.74 3.91
N LEU A 67 -7.67 2.05 2.81
CA LEU A 67 -8.64 1.80 1.77
C LEU A 67 -8.96 0.32 1.69
N SER A 68 -10.22 0.02 1.43
CA SER A 68 -10.69 -1.33 1.09
C SER A 68 -11.44 -1.26 -0.23
N TYR A 69 -11.06 -2.10 -1.18
CA TYR A 69 -11.72 -2.24 -2.48
C TYR A 69 -12.27 -3.65 -2.63
N LYS A 70 -13.53 -3.75 -3.00
CA LYS A 70 -14.18 -5.02 -3.34
C LYS A 70 -14.45 -5.05 -4.84
N GLY A 71 -13.68 -5.84 -5.58
CA GLY A 71 -13.87 -6.03 -7.01
C GLY A 71 -15.14 -6.82 -7.35
N ASP A 72 -15.69 -6.57 -8.54
CA ASP A 72 -16.90 -7.23 -9.03
C ASP A 72 -16.70 -8.72 -9.34
N ALA A 73 -15.46 -9.12 -9.63
CA ALA A 73 -15.15 -10.44 -10.22
C ALA A 73 -14.64 -11.47 -9.21
N SER A 74 -14.39 -11.11 -7.97
CA SER A 74 -13.83 -12.04 -6.97
C SER A 74 -14.35 -11.73 -5.56
N ASP A 75 -14.41 -12.77 -4.71
CA ASP A 75 -14.61 -12.60 -3.27
C ASP A 75 -13.38 -11.95 -2.58
N TYR A 76 -12.38 -11.53 -3.37
CA TYR A 76 -11.16 -10.95 -2.88
C TYR A 76 -11.35 -9.45 -2.60
N THR A 77 -11.05 -9.07 -1.37
CA THR A 77 -11.03 -7.66 -0.94
C THR A 77 -9.59 -7.19 -0.86
N SER A 78 -9.24 -6.20 -1.67
CA SER A 78 -7.94 -5.55 -1.64
C SER A 78 -7.89 -4.47 -0.57
N ASN A 79 -6.87 -4.51 0.27
CA ASN A 79 -6.66 -3.51 1.31
C ASN A 79 -5.38 -2.73 1.04
N PHE A 80 -5.50 -1.41 0.99
CA PHE A 80 -4.41 -0.48 0.73
C PHE A 80 -4.21 0.45 1.92
N SER A 81 -3.00 0.96 2.04
CA SER A 81 -2.67 2.09 2.88
C SER A 81 -2.17 3.23 2.00
N ILE A 82 -2.66 4.42 2.23
CA ILE A 82 -2.09 5.65 1.69
C ILE A 82 -1.56 6.47 2.84
N LEU A 83 -0.35 6.96 2.66
CA LEU A 83 0.32 7.86 3.59
C LEU A 83 0.49 9.21 2.90
N PHE A 84 -0.11 10.26 3.45
CA PHE A 84 0.06 11.64 2.98
C PHE A 84 1.04 12.35 3.91
N ASN A 85 2.13 12.90 3.33
CA ASN A 85 3.13 13.63 4.09
C ASN A 85 2.58 14.96 4.62
N GLU A 86 3.04 15.39 5.80
CA GLU A 86 2.65 16.68 6.40
C GLU A 86 3.09 17.89 5.57
N ASN A 87 4.16 17.77 4.75
CA ASN A 87 4.60 18.80 3.82
C ASN A 87 3.67 18.93 2.60
N GLN A 88 2.76 17.97 2.41
CA GLN A 88 1.77 17.90 1.33
C GLN A 88 2.38 17.84 -0.08
N GLU A 89 3.61 17.34 -0.21
CA GLU A 89 4.35 17.26 -1.46
C GLU A 89 4.48 15.82 -1.99
N ASP A 90 4.25 14.82 -1.14
CA ASP A 90 4.33 13.41 -1.52
C ASP A 90 3.25 12.54 -0.87
N PHE A 91 3.17 11.33 -1.37
CA PHE A 91 2.36 10.25 -0.81
C PHE A 91 2.97 8.89 -1.12
N VAL A 92 2.66 7.92 -0.29
CA VAL A 92 3.01 6.51 -0.50
C VAL A 92 1.72 5.70 -0.56
N VAL A 93 1.56 4.86 -1.59
CA VAL A 93 0.47 3.87 -1.63
C VAL A 93 1.09 2.49 -1.44
N TYR A 94 0.57 1.76 -0.49
CA TYR A 94 1.09 0.48 -0.06
C TYR A 94 -0.04 -0.55 0.09
N MET A 95 0.20 -1.76 -0.39
CA MET A 95 -0.68 -2.90 -0.19
C MET A 95 0.05 -3.96 0.63
N GLY A 96 -0.36 -4.15 1.87
CA GLY A 96 0.33 -5.01 2.84
C GLY A 96 0.28 -6.49 2.52
N GLN A 97 -0.75 -6.93 1.79
CA GLN A 97 -0.90 -8.33 1.42
C GLN A 97 -1.58 -8.44 0.07
N VAL A 98 -0.81 -8.86 -0.95
CA VAL A 98 -1.35 -9.32 -2.24
C VAL A 98 -1.78 -10.77 -2.11
N ILE A 99 -0.86 -11.62 -1.60
CA ILE A 99 -1.15 -13.02 -1.24
C ILE A 99 -0.46 -13.37 0.08
N LYS A 100 -0.96 -14.42 0.74
CA LYS A 100 -0.22 -15.19 1.73
C LYS A 100 0.22 -16.51 1.06
N TYR A 101 1.46 -16.96 1.31
CA TYR A 101 2.02 -18.15 0.66
C TYR A 101 2.54 -19.16 1.69
N ASP A 102 2.67 -20.43 1.27
CA ASP A 102 3.33 -21.45 2.07
C ASP A 102 4.84 -21.17 2.13
N GLY A 103 5.39 -20.98 3.35
CA GLY A 103 6.81 -20.69 3.56
C GLY A 103 7.76 -21.72 2.98
N SER A 104 7.33 -22.97 2.78
CA SER A 104 8.11 -24.00 2.09
C SER A 104 8.37 -23.70 0.62
N ARG A 105 7.55 -22.82 0.00
CA ARG A 105 7.65 -22.39 -1.40
C ARG A 105 8.35 -21.04 -1.59
N LEU A 106 9.03 -20.53 -0.56
CA LEU A 106 9.68 -19.21 -0.58
C LEU A 106 10.54 -18.98 -1.83
N SER A 107 11.36 -19.96 -2.23
CA SER A 107 12.26 -19.81 -3.39
C SER A 107 11.49 -19.61 -4.69
N GLU A 108 10.40 -20.37 -4.91
CA GLU A 108 9.55 -20.26 -6.08
C GLU A 108 8.81 -18.91 -6.13
N VAL A 109 8.31 -18.47 -4.95
CA VAL A 109 7.64 -17.17 -4.81
C VAL A 109 8.61 -16.02 -5.11
N MET A 110 9.83 -16.07 -4.58
CA MET A 110 10.85 -15.05 -4.86
C MET A 110 11.23 -14.98 -6.34
N GLU A 111 11.39 -16.12 -7.01
CA GLU A 111 11.66 -16.16 -8.45
C GLU A 111 10.49 -15.55 -9.24
N LYS A 112 9.26 -15.90 -8.89
CA LYS A 112 8.06 -15.36 -9.55
C LYS A 112 7.93 -13.85 -9.34
N VAL A 113 8.12 -13.37 -8.10
CA VAL A 113 8.08 -11.95 -7.75
C VAL A 113 9.16 -11.17 -8.51
N ASN A 114 10.39 -11.69 -8.58
CA ASN A 114 11.46 -11.07 -9.36
C ASN A 114 11.13 -10.98 -10.84
N SER A 115 10.52 -12.04 -11.41
CA SER A 115 10.06 -12.04 -12.80
C SER A 115 8.98 -10.99 -13.05
N ILE A 116 8.06 -10.79 -12.11
CA ILE A 116 7.02 -9.74 -12.20
C ILE A 116 7.68 -8.36 -12.11
N ASN A 117 8.56 -8.15 -11.12
CA ASN A 117 9.25 -6.88 -10.89
C ASN A 117 10.13 -6.46 -12.08
N ALA A 118 10.68 -7.42 -12.83
CA ALA A 118 11.45 -7.14 -14.05
C ALA A 118 10.58 -6.62 -15.20
N GLN A 119 9.28 -6.86 -15.18
CA GLN A 119 8.32 -6.49 -16.23
C GLN A 119 7.48 -5.27 -15.86
N THR A 120 7.65 -4.73 -14.64
CA THR A 120 6.83 -3.63 -14.12
C THR A 120 7.67 -2.42 -13.77
N THR A 121 7.11 -1.23 -14.03
CA THR A 121 7.66 0.06 -13.60
C THR A 121 6.67 0.75 -12.66
N GLY A 122 7.18 1.51 -11.69
CA GLY A 122 6.36 2.28 -10.76
C GLY A 122 5.85 1.50 -9.54
N VAL A 123 5.51 0.23 -9.68
CA VAL A 123 5.14 -0.65 -8.56
C VAL A 123 6.19 -1.74 -8.39
N LYS A 124 6.50 -2.07 -7.15
CA LYS A 124 7.36 -3.19 -6.78
C LYS A 124 6.67 -4.12 -5.80
N LEU A 125 6.88 -5.41 -6.02
CA LEU A 125 6.47 -6.46 -5.10
C LEU A 125 7.61 -6.79 -4.14
N TYR A 126 7.25 -7.03 -2.90
CA TYR A 126 8.17 -7.42 -1.83
C TYR A 126 7.70 -8.73 -1.20
N VAL A 127 8.65 -9.64 -0.95
CA VAL A 127 8.38 -10.87 -0.21
C VAL A 127 8.71 -10.62 1.25
N ASN A 128 7.71 -10.71 2.12
CA ASN A 128 7.89 -10.65 3.56
C ASN A 128 7.98 -12.08 4.12
N THR A 129 9.15 -12.44 4.61
CA THR A 129 9.41 -13.79 5.13
C THR A 129 9.00 -13.98 6.59
N SER A 130 8.67 -12.89 7.31
CA SER A 130 8.26 -12.97 8.71
C SER A 130 6.81 -13.46 8.87
N ASP A 131 5.96 -13.16 7.91
CA ASP A 131 4.54 -13.54 7.90
C ASP A 131 4.11 -14.31 6.65
N ASN A 132 5.07 -14.60 5.75
CA ASN A 132 4.87 -15.29 4.49
C ASN A 132 3.87 -14.59 3.57
N THR A 133 4.00 -13.27 3.41
CA THR A 133 3.17 -12.48 2.51
C THR A 133 3.97 -11.90 1.35
N VAL A 134 3.26 -11.59 0.26
CA VAL A 134 3.75 -10.72 -0.82
C VAL A 134 2.97 -9.41 -0.72
N SER A 135 3.68 -8.29 -0.68
CA SER A 135 3.15 -6.93 -0.65
C SER A 135 3.51 -6.15 -1.90
N ALA A 136 2.78 -5.08 -2.18
CA ALA A 136 3.05 -4.16 -3.28
C ALA A 136 3.18 -2.73 -2.76
N GLU A 137 4.08 -1.96 -3.36
CA GLU A 137 4.32 -0.55 -3.00
C GLU A 137 4.44 0.30 -4.25
N PHE A 138 3.85 1.47 -4.18
CA PHE A 138 3.95 2.54 -5.15
C PHE A 138 4.34 3.82 -4.41
N LEU A 139 5.50 4.37 -4.74
CA LEU A 139 5.98 5.65 -4.21
C LEU A 139 5.91 6.70 -5.31
N GLN A 140 5.27 7.82 -5.03
CA GLN A 140 5.17 8.96 -5.94
C GLN A 140 5.60 10.24 -5.23
N LEU A 141 6.61 10.90 -5.79
CA LEU A 141 6.97 12.26 -5.44
C LEU A 141 6.26 13.22 -6.41
N VAL A 142 5.53 14.17 -5.88
CA VAL A 142 4.71 15.10 -6.66
C VAL A 142 4.75 16.50 -6.06
N THR A 143 4.35 17.50 -6.85
CA THR A 143 4.07 18.82 -6.31
C THR A 143 2.72 18.81 -5.59
N LYS A 144 2.58 19.61 -4.55
CA LYS A 144 1.36 19.68 -3.72
C LYS A 144 0.07 19.94 -4.51
N ASP A 145 0.15 20.59 -5.66
CA ASP A 145 -1.02 20.92 -6.49
C ASP A 145 -1.60 19.69 -7.24
N SER A 146 -0.88 18.57 -7.26
CA SER A 146 -1.30 17.36 -7.97
C SER A 146 -1.37 16.11 -7.06
N VAL A 147 -1.15 16.25 -5.76
CA VAL A 147 -1.10 15.10 -4.82
C VAL A 147 -2.40 14.32 -4.84
N VAL A 148 -3.55 14.98 -4.75
CA VAL A 148 -4.87 14.30 -4.72
C VAL A 148 -5.15 13.57 -6.03
N GLU A 149 -5.00 14.24 -7.17
CA GLU A 149 -5.23 13.64 -8.49
C GLU A 149 -4.32 12.42 -8.74
N LEU A 150 -3.03 12.55 -8.40
CA LEU A 150 -2.07 11.46 -8.59
C LEU A 150 -2.28 10.33 -7.59
N SER A 151 -2.70 10.61 -6.35
CA SER A 151 -3.03 9.57 -5.38
C SER A 151 -4.26 8.76 -5.80
N MET A 152 -5.29 9.41 -6.33
CA MET A 152 -6.45 8.74 -6.93
C MET A 152 -6.04 7.86 -8.13
N SER A 153 -5.19 8.38 -9.00
CA SER A 153 -4.65 7.64 -10.15
C SER A 153 -3.81 6.43 -9.70
N ALA A 154 -3.01 6.59 -8.65
CA ALA A 154 -2.20 5.52 -8.08
C ALA A 154 -3.06 4.40 -7.48
N VAL A 155 -4.15 4.75 -6.79
CA VAL A 155 -5.13 3.77 -6.28
C VAL A 155 -5.75 2.99 -7.43
N GLY A 156 -6.26 3.65 -8.45
CA GLY A 156 -6.84 3.00 -9.63
C GLY A 156 -5.84 2.09 -10.35
N PHE A 157 -4.60 2.55 -10.47
CA PHE A 157 -3.52 1.75 -11.05
C PHE A 157 -3.20 0.51 -10.22
N LEU A 158 -3.10 0.66 -8.88
CA LEU A 158 -2.82 -0.46 -7.98
C LEU A 158 -3.95 -1.49 -7.97
N ILE A 159 -5.21 -1.07 -8.02
CA ILE A 159 -6.35 -1.99 -8.14
C ILE A 159 -6.17 -2.87 -9.37
N GLY A 160 -6.02 -2.28 -10.56
CA GLY A 160 -5.84 -3.03 -11.81
C GLY A 160 -4.53 -3.82 -11.88
N PHE A 161 -3.48 -3.36 -11.19
CA PHE A 161 -2.21 -4.09 -11.07
C PHE A 161 -2.39 -5.31 -10.18
N THR A 162 -3.06 -5.17 -9.05
CA THR A 162 -3.24 -6.23 -8.06
C THR A 162 -4.04 -7.38 -8.63
N ASP A 163 -5.11 -7.13 -9.37
CA ASP A 163 -5.90 -8.19 -10.02
C ASP A 163 -5.01 -9.06 -10.92
N LYS A 164 -4.20 -8.42 -11.77
CA LYS A 164 -3.27 -9.12 -12.68
C LYS A 164 -2.16 -9.86 -11.96
N VAL A 165 -1.66 -9.29 -10.86
CA VAL A 165 -0.60 -9.90 -10.05
C VAL A 165 -1.15 -11.05 -9.24
N TYR A 166 -2.35 -10.89 -8.67
CA TYR A 166 -3.03 -11.97 -7.95
C TYR A 166 -3.21 -13.20 -8.84
N GLU A 167 -3.72 -13.05 -10.07
CA GLU A 167 -3.82 -14.16 -11.02
C GLU A 167 -2.48 -14.87 -11.26
N ARG A 168 -1.38 -14.12 -11.35
CA ARG A 168 -0.03 -14.68 -11.57
C ARG A 168 0.56 -15.37 -10.35
N LEU A 169 0.09 -15.03 -9.16
CA LEU A 169 0.55 -15.56 -7.88
C LEU A 169 -0.46 -16.53 -7.23
N ALA A 170 -1.63 -16.72 -7.82
CA ALA A 170 -2.73 -17.51 -7.25
C ALA A 170 -2.33 -18.95 -6.90
N ASP A 171 -1.45 -19.58 -7.71
CA ASP A 171 -0.94 -20.93 -7.45
C ASP A 171 -0.09 -21.03 -6.17
N PHE A 172 0.34 -19.93 -5.61
CA PHE A 172 1.10 -19.87 -4.37
C PHE A 172 0.26 -19.46 -3.16
N ALA A 173 -0.97 -18.98 -3.38
CA ALA A 173 -1.85 -18.47 -2.32
C ALA A 173 -2.35 -19.60 -1.42
N VAL A 174 -2.38 -19.33 -0.08
CA VAL A 174 -2.90 -20.22 0.96
C VAL A 174 -3.94 -19.53 1.82
#